data_0138a0f805b1783aee6f26b9665e7590
#
_entry.id   0138a0f805b1783aee6f26b9665e7590
#
_cell.length_a   1.000
_cell.length_b   1.000
_cell.length_c   1.000
_cell.angle_alpha   90.00
_cell.angle_beta   90.00
_cell.angle_gamma   90.00
#
_symmetry.space_group_name_H-M   'P 1'
#
loop_
_entity.id
_entity.type
_entity.pdbx_description
1 polymer ?
#
loop_
_entity_poly.entity_id
_entity_poly.type
_entity_poly.pdbx_seq_one_letter_code
_entity_poly.pdbx_strand_id
1 'polypeptide(L)'
;TDLHCRDGVTRTGVVAACYLAKKQNKRRLFDVLDTLNFMSPRMFSSFRHDVSLSQEQLDFIEQFISYVHSIKETGLNRVNDCIRGSLMGGAAGDALGYPVEFMTRQSILSKYGLSGIKTFELDRNGKTLVSDDTQMTLFTANGILMGITRGYMRGIGGRPENYVDKAYIDWYYTQTGEKSGGDNKEFHYTWLRDLPELAHRRAPGNTCLTACFNLMHCRKVENNSKGCGGIMRVAPLALLLAGDMSRYGKCPYSIPEMFEAGAHIARVTHLHPLGFLPAGMLTEFLFKLVPLSLEEAKDRITDIAEDTINTLDKVFVNQFAEDKCYLAELTRKAIRLAHSSTPDYRAIEELGEGWTAEETWAISLFCTIRHIDSIHDAIVASVNHNGDSDSTGSVTGNIMGAIYGYEEIKHQRLFCPGYKEFQDTIELADIILALADDLTTGCIISEYAPIDTPAKKQWFERYCEMLPSGL
;
A
#
# COMPACT_ATOMS: atom_id res chain seq x y z
N THR A 1 11.75 -35.77 -2.09
CA THR A 1 11.54 -36.62 -0.90
C THR A 1 10.67 -37.78 -1.33
N ASP A 2 11.19 -38.99 -1.28
CA ASP A 2 10.41 -40.19 -1.61
C ASP A 2 9.46 -40.50 -0.43
N LEU A 3 8.16 -40.58 -0.72
CA LEU A 3 7.14 -40.94 0.23
C LEU A 3 6.80 -42.43 0.05
N HIS A 4 7.03 -43.24 1.08
CA HIS A 4 6.73 -44.67 1.07
C HIS A 4 5.81 -45.06 2.21
N CYS A 5 4.89 -45.99 1.94
CA CYS A 5 4.16 -46.73 2.96
C CYS A 5 4.26 -48.23 2.64
N ARG A 6 3.91 -49.07 3.61
CA ARG A 6 4.10 -50.53 3.50
C ARG A 6 3.30 -51.15 2.35
N ASP A 7 2.13 -50.62 2.03
CA ASP A 7 1.26 -51.01 0.90
C ASP A 7 1.44 -50.10 -0.33
N GLY A 8 2.25 -49.05 -0.25
CA GLY A 8 2.63 -48.14 -1.33
C GLY A 8 1.52 -47.18 -1.80
N VAL A 9 0.28 -47.31 -1.38
CA VAL A 9 -0.85 -46.61 -1.98
C VAL A 9 -1.63 -45.73 -0.99
N THR A 10 -2.17 -46.31 0.09
CA THR A 10 -3.17 -45.63 0.92
C THR A 10 -2.63 -44.42 1.69
N ARG A 11 -1.66 -44.58 2.58
CA ARG A 11 -1.09 -43.49 3.40
C ARG A 11 -0.32 -42.50 2.53
N THR A 12 0.44 -43.01 1.57
CA THR A 12 1.18 -42.18 0.62
C THR A 12 0.23 -41.35 -0.24
N GLY A 13 -0.88 -41.94 -0.70
CA GLY A 13 -1.93 -41.25 -1.46
C GLY A 13 -2.58 -40.08 -0.69
N VAL A 14 -2.91 -40.29 0.59
CA VAL A 14 -3.46 -39.24 1.45
C VAL A 14 -2.49 -38.06 1.62
N VAL A 15 -1.20 -38.35 1.93
CA VAL A 15 -0.19 -37.31 2.11
C VAL A 15 0.08 -36.55 0.82
N ALA A 16 0.15 -37.28 -0.32
CA ALA A 16 0.35 -36.66 -1.64
C ALA A 16 -0.87 -35.77 -2.04
N ALA A 17 -2.10 -36.22 -1.76
CA ALA A 17 -3.32 -35.45 -1.98
C ALA A 17 -3.31 -34.14 -1.18
N CYS A 18 -3.01 -34.21 0.12
CA CYS A 18 -2.90 -33.03 0.98
C CYS A 18 -1.79 -32.07 0.51
N TYR A 19 -0.64 -32.60 0.11
CA TYR A 19 0.45 -31.79 -0.43
C TYR A 19 0.04 -31.06 -1.72
N LEU A 20 -0.62 -31.74 -2.67
CA LEU A 20 -1.10 -31.14 -3.91
C LEU A 20 -2.18 -30.10 -3.67
N ALA A 21 -3.12 -30.37 -2.78
CA ALA A 21 -4.16 -29.40 -2.40
C ALA A 21 -3.55 -28.10 -1.88
N LYS A 22 -2.57 -28.19 -0.99
CA LYS A 22 -1.85 -27.04 -0.43
C LYS A 22 -1.00 -26.29 -1.45
N LYS A 23 -0.17 -27.03 -2.22
CA LYS A 23 0.84 -26.44 -3.11
C LYS A 23 0.26 -25.93 -4.43
N GLN A 24 -0.73 -26.63 -5.00
CA GLN A 24 -1.34 -26.28 -6.29
C GLN A 24 -2.68 -25.57 -6.17
N ASN A 25 -3.09 -25.22 -4.96
CA ASN A 25 -4.34 -24.50 -4.68
C ASN A 25 -5.60 -25.20 -5.25
N LYS A 26 -5.65 -26.52 -5.22
CA LYS A 26 -6.79 -27.31 -5.69
C LYS A 26 -7.93 -27.23 -4.68
N ARG A 27 -9.14 -26.83 -5.13
CA ARG A 27 -10.30 -26.56 -4.26
C ARG A 27 -11.26 -27.74 -4.16
N ARG A 28 -11.20 -28.68 -5.08
CA ARG A 28 -12.11 -29.83 -5.11
C ARG A 28 -11.32 -31.11 -5.00
N LEU A 29 -11.86 -32.07 -4.25
CA LEU A 29 -11.26 -33.40 -4.10
C LEU A 29 -11.00 -34.06 -5.47
N PHE A 30 -11.94 -33.94 -6.41
CA PHE A 30 -11.81 -34.46 -7.77
C PHE A 30 -10.55 -33.93 -8.49
N ASP A 31 -10.28 -32.63 -8.42
CA ASP A 31 -9.14 -32.00 -9.10
C ASP A 31 -7.80 -32.49 -8.51
N VAL A 32 -7.78 -32.81 -7.21
CA VAL A 32 -6.63 -33.35 -6.50
C VAL A 32 -6.39 -34.79 -6.94
N LEU A 33 -7.41 -35.62 -6.94
CA LEU A 33 -7.34 -37.03 -7.32
C LEU A 33 -7.02 -37.20 -8.81
N ASP A 34 -7.58 -36.38 -9.68
CA ASP A 34 -7.29 -36.37 -11.12
C ASP A 34 -5.81 -36.01 -11.36
N THR A 35 -5.27 -35.02 -10.64
CA THR A 35 -3.83 -34.69 -10.72
C THR A 35 -2.94 -35.84 -10.26
N LEU A 36 -3.29 -36.51 -9.18
CA LEU A 36 -2.58 -37.68 -8.70
C LEU A 36 -2.58 -38.81 -9.73
N ASN A 37 -3.72 -39.10 -10.34
CA ASN A 37 -3.87 -40.10 -11.39
C ASN A 37 -3.01 -39.78 -12.62
N PHE A 38 -2.94 -38.50 -13.00
CA PHE A 38 -2.11 -38.05 -14.13
C PHE A 38 -0.61 -38.16 -13.82
N MET A 39 -0.17 -37.80 -12.61
CA MET A 39 1.24 -37.80 -12.22
C MET A 39 1.81 -39.19 -12.00
N SER A 40 0.98 -40.16 -11.66
CA SER A 40 1.42 -41.54 -11.38
C SER A 40 0.41 -42.59 -11.87
N PRO A 41 0.28 -42.76 -13.20
CA PRO A 41 -0.71 -43.68 -13.77
C PRO A 41 -0.55 -45.14 -13.30
N ARG A 42 0.70 -45.56 -13.01
CA ARG A 42 0.99 -46.90 -12.49
C ARG A 42 0.65 -47.08 -11.03
N MET A 43 0.78 -46.03 -10.25
CA MET A 43 0.50 -46.03 -8.80
C MET A 43 -1.01 -45.96 -8.53
N PHE A 44 -1.75 -45.30 -9.42
CA PHE A 44 -3.19 -45.03 -9.28
C PHE A 44 -4.05 -45.71 -10.36
N SER A 45 -3.48 -46.42 -11.32
CA SER A 45 -4.26 -47.31 -12.22
C SER A 45 -4.93 -48.45 -11.47
N SER A 46 -4.43 -48.81 -10.30
CA SER A 46 -5.10 -49.69 -9.33
C SER A 46 -6.32 -49.07 -8.67
N PHE A 47 -6.57 -47.78 -8.79
CA PHE A 47 -7.82 -47.14 -8.36
C PHE A 47 -9.06 -47.62 -9.15
N ARG A 48 -8.89 -48.32 -10.25
CA ARG A 48 -10.00 -48.96 -10.98
C ARG A 48 -10.32 -50.36 -10.48
N HIS A 49 -9.44 -51.01 -9.73
CA HIS A 49 -9.64 -52.34 -9.17
C HIS A 49 -8.87 -52.49 -7.85
N ASP A 50 -9.60 -52.53 -6.72
CA ASP A 50 -9.30 -53.08 -5.43
C ASP A 50 -8.43 -52.33 -4.38
N VAL A 51 -7.88 -51.12 -4.63
CA VAL A 51 -7.30 -50.32 -3.52
C VAL A 51 -7.78 -48.87 -3.62
N SER A 52 -9.05 -48.68 -3.27
CA SER A 52 -9.63 -47.35 -3.10
C SER A 52 -9.22 -46.75 -1.74
N LEU A 53 -8.95 -45.44 -1.70
CA LEU A 53 -8.96 -44.68 -0.45
C LEU A 53 -10.28 -44.97 0.28
N SER A 54 -10.23 -45.27 1.57
CA SER A 54 -11.47 -45.44 2.33
C SER A 54 -12.28 -44.13 2.36
N GLN A 55 -13.58 -44.21 2.60
CA GLN A 55 -14.40 -43.01 2.70
C GLN A 55 -13.86 -42.07 3.78
N GLU A 56 -13.38 -42.58 4.91
CA GLU A 56 -12.73 -41.78 5.98
C GLU A 56 -11.48 -41.04 5.48
N GLN A 57 -10.71 -41.64 4.58
CA GLN A 57 -9.51 -41.00 3.99
C GLN A 57 -9.89 -39.91 2.99
N LEU A 58 -10.93 -40.12 2.21
CA LEU A 58 -11.48 -39.13 1.28
C LEU A 58 -12.07 -37.95 2.07
N ASP A 59 -12.83 -38.22 3.11
CA ASP A 59 -13.42 -37.21 4.01
C ASP A 59 -12.31 -36.37 4.70
N PHE A 60 -11.22 -37.03 5.13
CA PHE A 60 -10.06 -36.32 5.69
C PHE A 60 -9.39 -35.38 4.69
N ILE A 61 -9.18 -35.85 3.42
CA ILE A 61 -8.60 -35.01 2.38
C ILE A 61 -9.51 -33.81 2.08
N GLU A 62 -10.81 -34.01 2.02
CA GLU A 62 -11.79 -32.95 1.77
C GLU A 62 -11.85 -31.92 2.91
N GLN A 63 -11.82 -32.39 4.17
CA GLN A 63 -11.70 -31.54 5.33
C GLN A 63 -10.39 -30.75 5.33
N PHE A 64 -9.28 -31.38 4.95
CA PHE A 64 -7.98 -30.70 4.83
C PHE A 64 -7.98 -29.63 3.72
N ILE A 65 -8.58 -29.92 2.56
CA ILE A 65 -8.77 -28.95 1.48
C ILE A 65 -9.57 -27.74 2.00
N SER A 66 -10.70 -27.99 2.64
CA SER A 66 -11.56 -26.93 3.20
C SER A 66 -10.82 -26.10 4.26
N TYR A 67 -10.06 -26.75 5.15
CA TYR A 67 -9.26 -26.08 6.17
C TYR A 67 -8.16 -25.20 5.56
N VAL A 68 -7.40 -25.70 4.58
CA VAL A 68 -6.35 -24.90 3.89
C VAL A 68 -6.93 -23.69 3.19
N HIS A 69 -8.13 -23.83 2.58
CA HIS A 69 -8.80 -22.70 1.93
C HIS A 69 -9.36 -21.69 2.92
N SER A 70 -9.94 -22.14 4.05
CA SER A 70 -10.41 -21.23 5.08
C SER A 70 -9.28 -20.39 5.69
N ILE A 71 -8.11 -20.97 5.93
CA ILE A 71 -6.92 -20.22 6.39
C ILE A 71 -6.48 -19.19 5.35
N LYS A 72 -6.43 -19.56 4.07
CA LYS A 72 -6.05 -18.63 2.99
C LYS A 72 -7.06 -17.50 2.83
N GLU A 73 -8.35 -17.81 2.89
CA GLU A 73 -9.42 -16.84 2.80
C GLU A 73 -9.40 -15.86 3.99
N THR A 74 -9.19 -16.37 5.20
CA THR A 74 -9.01 -15.54 6.40
C THR A 74 -7.77 -14.67 6.30
N GLY A 75 -6.64 -15.22 5.81
CA GLY A 75 -5.41 -14.46 5.61
C GLY A 75 -5.56 -13.36 4.54
N LEU A 76 -6.23 -13.64 3.43
CA LEU A 76 -6.51 -12.64 2.39
C LEU A 76 -7.48 -11.56 2.89
N ASN A 77 -8.48 -11.94 3.68
CA ASN A 77 -9.41 -10.99 4.28
C ASN A 77 -8.69 -10.05 5.26
N ARG A 78 -7.75 -10.57 6.09
CA ARG A 78 -6.93 -9.74 6.97
C ARG A 78 -6.04 -8.78 6.16
N VAL A 79 -5.38 -9.26 5.12
CA VAL A 79 -4.53 -8.41 4.27
C VAL A 79 -5.37 -7.34 3.56
N ASN A 80 -6.57 -7.68 3.05
CA ASN A 80 -7.48 -6.70 2.47
C ASN A 80 -7.88 -5.63 3.48
N ASP A 81 -8.21 -6.05 4.70
CA ASP A 81 -8.57 -5.15 5.80
C ASP A 81 -7.41 -4.18 6.12
N CYS A 82 -6.17 -4.68 6.18
CA CYS A 82 -4.98 -3.87 6.40
C CYS A 82 -4.68 -2.91 5.22
N ILE A 83 -4.89 -3.34 3.97
CA ILE A 83 -4.73 -2.49 2.79
C ILE A 83 -5.74 -1.35 2.79
N ARG A 84 -7.02 -1.66 3.03
CA ARG A 84 -8.07 -0.65 3.21
C ARG A 84 -7.75 0.28 4.38
N GLY A 85 -7.30 -0.30 5.50
CA GLY A 85 -6.90 0.43 6.69
C GLY A 85 -5.76 1.41 6.42
N SER A 86 -4.73 0.97 5.70
CA SER A 86 -3.58 1.81 5.34
C SER A 86 -3.98 3.02 4.52
N LEU A 87 -4.74 2.84 3.44
CA LEU A 87 -5.15 3.96 2.59
C LEU A 87 -6.15 4.90 3.29
N MET A 88 -7.13 4.36 4.01
CA MET A 88 -8.09 5.17 4.76
C MET A 88 -7.47 5.86 5.96
N GLY A 89 -6.53 5.21 6.65
CA GLY A 89 -5.75 5.80 7.73
C GLY A 89 -4.86 6.94 7.25
N GLY A 90 -4.22 6.76 6.09
CA GLY A 90 -3.44 7.82 5.44
C GLY A 90 -4.30 9.03 5.10
N ALA A 91 -5.46 8.82 4.47
CA ALA A 91 -6.41 9.90 4.19
C ALA A 91 -6.95 10.58 5.46
N ALA A 92 -7.12 9.84 6.55
CA ALA A 92 -7.53 10.41 7.84
C ALA A 92 -6.43 11.28 8.46
N GLY A 93 -5.19 10.84 8.39
CA GLY A 93 -4.04 11.60 8.87
C GLY A 93 -3.81 12.88 8.07
N ASP A 94 -3.85 12.79 6.74
CA ASP A 94 -3.85 13.91 5.80
C ASP A 94 -4.99 14.90 6.14
N ALA A 95 -6.23 14.43 6.17
CA ALA A 95 -7.41 15.28 6.43
C ALA A 95 -7.41 15.96 7.81
N LEU A 96 -6.76 15.35 8.81
CA LEU A 96 -6.60 15.98 10.13
C LEU A 96 -5.48 17.02 10.11
N GLY A 97 -4.40 16.77 9.37
CA GLY A 97 -3.23 17.64 9.26
C GLY A 97 -3.45 18.84 8.34
N TYR A 98 -4.16 18.67 7.24
CA TYR A 98 -4.33 19.66 6.19
C TYR A 98 -4.81 21.05 6.69
N PRO A 99 -5.81 21.17 7.59
CA PRO A 99 -6.22 22.48 8.12
C PRO A 99 -5.15 23.22 8.94
N VAL A 100 -4.08 22.55 9.32
CA VAL A 100 -3.01 23.07 10.19
C VAL A 100 -1.62 23.03 9.56
N GLU A 101 -1.46 22.56 8.33
CA GLU A 101 -0.20 22.38 7.59
C GLU A 101 0.74 23.61 7.67
N PHE A 102 0.20 24.81 7.48
CA PHE A 102 0.98 26.05 7.49
C PHE A 102 0.88 26.80 8.82
N MET A 103 0.44 26.14 9.90
CA MET A 103 0.28 26.76 11.21
C MET A 103 1.45 26.43 12.12
N THR A 104 1.90 27.39 12.94
CA THR A 104 2.78 27.08 14.05
C THR A 104 2.01 26.31 15.12
N ARG A 105 2.68 25.46 15.88
CA ARG A 105 2.07 24.74 17.01
C ARG A 105 1.34 25.70 17.96
N GLN A 106 1.92 26.89 18.24
CA GLN A 106 1.28 27.90 19.07
C GLN A 106 -0.05 28.36 18.48
N SER A 107 -0.12 28.56 17.16
CA SER A 107 -1.35 28.92 16.44
C SER A 107 -2.39 27.80 16.48
N ILE A 108 -1.95 26.54 16.35
CA ILE A 108 -2.80 25.36 16.49
C ILE A 108 -3.42 25.32 17.89
N LEU A 109 -2.60 25.44 18.94
CA LEU A 109 -3.08 25.45 20.32
C LEU A 109 -4.02 26.62 20.63
N SER A 110 -3.77 27.80 20.02
CA SER A 110 -4.64 28.95 20.14
C SER A 110 -6.02 28.74 19.48
N LYS A 111 -6.06 28.01 18.35
CA LYS A 111 -7.30 27.76 17.60
C LYS A 111 -8.11 26.60 18.19
N TYR A 112 -7.44 25.50 18.57
CA TYR A 112 -8.09 24.25 18.95
C TYR A 112 -7.99 23.91 20.43
N GLY A 113 -7.34 24.75 21.24
CA GLY A 113 -7.11 24.51 22.67
C GLY A 113 -5.80 23.75 22.94
N LEU A 114 -5.51 23.53 24.23
CA LEU A 114 -4.22 23.00 24.71
C LEU A 114 -3.87 21.60 24.17
N SER A 115 -4.84 20.88 23.68
CA SER A 115 -4.65 19.53 23.11
C SER A 115 -4.42 19.55 21.58
N GLY A 116 -4.47 20.72 20.94
CA GLY A 116 -4.40 20.85 19.48
C GLY A 116 -5.63 20.30 18.74
N ILE A 117 -5.49 20.10 17.42
CA ILE A 117 -6.54 19.51 16.59
C ILE A 117 -6.64 18.00 16.86
N LYS A 118 -7.86 17.50 17.10
CA LYS A 118 -8.15 16.08 17.39
C LYS A 118 -9.30 15.51 16.58
N THR A 119 -10.10 16.39 15.97
CA THR A 119 -11.27 16.03 15.18
C THR A 119 -11.23 16.74 13.86
N PHE A 120 -11.84 16.11 12.86
CA PHE A 120 -11.88 16.66 11.50
C PHE A 120 -12.59 18.01 11.44
N GLU A 121 -12.06 18.95 10.69
CA GLU A 121 -12.81 20.09 10.20
C GLU A 121 -13.67 19.65 9.01
N LEU A 122 -14.93 20.02 9.01
CA LEU A 122 -15.87 19.64 7.96
C LEU A 122 -16.18 20.81 7.04
N ASP A 123 -16.26 20.54 5.76
CA ASP A 123 -16.75 21.47 4.76
C ASP A 123 -18.29 21.65 4.83
N ARG A 124 -18.86 22.44 3.90
CA ARG A 124 -20.30 22.69 3.82
C ARG A 124 -21.15 21.45 3.54
N ASN A 125 -20.54 20.41 2.96
CA ASN A 125 -21.18 19.14 2.64
C ASN A 125 -21.06 18.13 3.78
N GLY A 126 -20.36 18.52 4.86
CA GLY A 126 -20.10 17.67 6.01
C GLY A 126 -19.00 16.63 5.75
N LYS A 127 -18.09 16.88 4.82
CA LYS A 127 -16.89 16.10 4.52
C LYS A 127 -15.65 16.79 5.06
N THR A 128 -14.69 16.04 5.51
CA THR A 128 -13.33 16.53 5.71
C THR A 128 -12.54 16.42 4.41
N LEU A 129 -11.76 17.45 4.11
CA LEU A 129 -11.02 17.54 2.85
C LEU A 129 -9.64 16.91 3.02
N VAL A 130 -9.16 16.25 1.98
CA VAL A 130 -7.79 15.73 1.88
C VAL A 130 -6.92 16.68 1.02
N SER A 131 -5.60 16.61 1.21
CA SER A 131 -4.60 17.38 0.44
C SER A 131 -4.15 16.65 -0.82
N ASP A 132 -3.08 17.13 -1.45
CA ASP A 132 -2.41 16.44 -2.56
C ASP A 132 -1.73 15.13 -2.11
N ASP A 133 -1.49 14.91 -0.84
CA ASP A 133 -0.98 13.67 -0.28
C ASP A 133 -1.86 12.47 -0.64
N THR A 134 -3.15 12.55 -0.27
CA THR A 134 -4.11 11.51 -0.62
C THR A 134 -4.35 11.47 -2.12
N GLN A 135 -4.50 12.62 -2.79
CA GLN A 135 -4.69 12.64 -4.24
C GLN A 135 -3.55 11.90 -4.96
N MET A 136 -2.30 12.24 -4.71
CA MET A 136 -1.15 11.58 -5.35
C MET A 136 -1.02 10.11 -4.95
N THR A 137 -1.42 9.73 -3.75
CA THR A 137 -1.51 8.32 -3.34
C THR A 137 -2.47 7.54 -4.22
N LEU A 138 -3.66 8.08 -4.52
CA LEU A 138 -4.63 7.45 -5.42
C LEU A 138 -4.10 7.34 -6.85
N PHE A 139 -3.44 8.37 -7.36
CA PHE A 139 -2.82 8.33 -8.68
C PHE A 139 -1.64 7.36 -8.74
N THR A 140 -0.88 7.19 -7.64
CA THR A 140 0.15 6.13 -7.54
C THR A 140 -0.49 4.75 -7.61
N ALA A 141 -1.55 4.49 -6.85
CA ALA A 141 -2.28 3.22 -6.89
C ALA A 141 -2.78 2.91 -8.30
N ASN A 142 -3.40 3.88 -8.97
CA ASN A 142 -3.87 3.72 -10.34
C ASN A 142 -2.73 3.43 -11.31
N GLY A 143 -1.61 4.16 -11.23
CA GLY A 143 -0.45 3.96 -12.09
C GLY A 143 0.14 2.55 -12.01
N ILE A 144 0.31 2.02 -10.80
CA ILE A 144 0.80 0.63 -10.62
C ILE A 144 -0.23 -0.41 -11.07
N LEU A 145 -1.53 -0.22 -10.82
CA LEU A 145 -2.60 -1.10 -11.29
C LEU A 145 -2.68 -1.11 -12.83
N MET A 146 -2.54 0.04 -13.47
CA MET A 146 -2.40 0.13 -14.92
C MET A 146 -1.16 -0.62 -15.41
N GLY A 147 -0.02 -0.47 -14.73
CA GLY A 147 1.24 -1.14 -15.09
C GLY A 147 1.13 -2.67 -15.05
N ILE A 148 0.59 -3.25 -13.97
CA ILE A 148 0.36 -4.71 -13.90
C ILE A 148 -0.63 -5.18 -14.95
N THR A 149 -1.70 -4.41 -15.18
CA THR A 149 -2.72 -4.76 -16.17
C THR A 149 -2.13 -4.83 -17.59
N ARG A 150 -1.29 -3.86 -17.96
CA ARG A 150 -0.58 -3.91 -19.25
C ARG A 150 0.33 -5.13 -19.38
N GLY A 151 1.02 -5.49 -18.29
CA GLY A 151 1.85 -6.70 -18.28
C GLY A 151 1.04 -7.96 -18.58
N TYR A 152 -0.10 -8.13 -17.91
CA TYR A 152 -0.99 -9.27 -18.11
C TYR A 152 -1.66 -9.30 -19.49
N MET A 153 -2.06 -8.11 -20.02
CA MET A 153 -2.70 -7.99 -21.33
C MET A 153 -1.74 -8.15 -22.51
N ARG A 154 -0.44 -8.06 -22.29
CA ARG A 154 0.59 -8.21 -23.34
C ARG A 154 1.48 -9.42 -23.16
N GLY A 155 1.31 -10.19 -22.08
CA GLY A 155 2.18 -11.31 -21.77
C GLY A 155 3.65 -10.90 -21.52
N ILE A 156 3.90 -9.62 -21.21
CA ILE A 156 5.24 -9.07 -20.99
C ILE A 156 5.37 -8.64 -19.54
N GLY A 157 6.27 -9.29 -18.80
CA GLY A 157 6.62 -8.86 -17.45
C GLY A 157 7.26 -7.46 -17.49
N GLY A 158 6.80 -6.55 -16.63
CA GLY A 158 7.34 -5.21 -16.48
C GLY A 158 7.27 -4.79 -15.02
N ARG A 159 7.98 -3.71 -14.70
CA ARG A 159 7.92 -3.09 -13.37
C ARG A 159 6.74 -2.11 -13.35
N PRO A 160 5.68 -2.38 -12.56
CA PRO A 160 4.47 -1.55 -12.54
C PRO A 160 4.74 -0.11 -12.11
N GLU A 161 5.74 0.12 -11.26
CA GLU A 161 6.13 1.46 -10.83
C GLU A 161 6.57 2.39 -11.97
N ASN A 162 6.96 1.84 -13.12
CA ASN A 162 7.32 2.63 -14.30
C ASN A 162 6.13 3.32 -14.98
N TYR A 163 4.90 3.07 -14.53
CA TYR A 163 3.70 3.70 -15.10
C TYR A 163 3.14 4.83 -14.21
N VAL A 164 3.75 5.04 -13.06
CA VAL A 164 3.30 6.08 -12.11
C VAL A 164 3.50 7.49 -12.67
N ASP A 165 4.54 7.71 -13.47
CA ASP A 165 4.78 8.98 -14.16
C ASP A 165 3.60 9.41 -15.04
N LYS A 166 2.94 8.46 -15.71
CA LYS A 166 1.75 8.69 -16.54
C LYS A 166 0.56 9.12 -15.68
N ALA A 167 0.34 8.43 -14.56
CA ALA A 167 -0.71 8.80 -13.64
C ALA A 167 -0.50 10.21 -13.05
N TYR A 168 0.76 10.60 -12.78
CA TYR A 168 1.06 11.95 -12.28
C TYR A 168 0.85 13.05 -13.31
N ILE A 169 0.95 12.77 -14.60
CA ILE A 169 0.55 13.71 -15.66
C ILE A 169 -0.94 13.99 -15.56
N ASP A 170 -1.77 12.97 -15.35
CA ASP A 170 -3.21 13.15 -15.17
C ASP A 170 -3.54 13.92 -13.88
N TRP A 171 -2.84 13.61 -12.75
CA TRP A 171 -2.97 14.41 -11.54
C TRP A 171 -2.63 15.89 -11.78
N TYR A 172 -1.57 16.20 -12.52
CA TYR A 172 -1.20 17.59 -12.87
C TYR A 172 -2.36 18.33 -13.54
N TYR A 173 -3.05 17.68 -14.47
CA TYR A 173 -4.22 18.27 -15.12
C TYR A 173 -5.36 18.57 -14.14
N THR A 174 -5.59 17.72 -13.16
CA THR A 174 -6.61 17.99 -12.12
C THR A 174 -6.27 19.20 -11.26
N GLN A 175 -4.98 19.51 -11.09
CA GLN A 175 -4.53 20.66 -10.30
C GLN A 175 -4.50 21.97 -11.07
N THR A 176 -4.30 21.94 -12.37
CA THR A 176 -4.15 23.16 -13.20
C THR A 176 -5.39 23.50 -13.98
N GLY A 177 -6.31 22.57 -14.17
CA GLY A 177 -7.47 22.76 -15.05
C GLY A 177 -7.09 22.92 -16.54
N GLU A 178 -5.83 22.69 -16.90
CA GLU A 178 -5.40 22.72 -18.28
C GLU A 178 -6.11 21.62 -19.08
N LYS A 179 -6.63 21.98 -20.26
CA LYS A 179 -7.14 20.98 -21.20
C LYS A 179 -5.99 20.47 -22.04
N SER A 180 -5.89 19.16 -22.26
CA SER A 180 -4.97 18.62 -23.24
C SER A 180 -5.27 19.24 -24.60
N GLY A 181 -4.30 19.98 -25.17
CA GLY A 181 -4.53 20.78 -26.37
C GLY A 181 -4.77 19.91 -27.61
N GLY A 182 -5.92 20.09 -28.24
CA GLY A 182 -6.24 19.55 -29.55
C GLY A 182 -7.66 19.01 -29.66
N ASP A 183 -8.29 19.19 -30.83
CA ASP A 183 -9.68 18.84 -31.17
C ASP A 183 -10.03 17.34 -31.15
N ASN A 184 -9.17 16.46 -30.65
CA ASN A 184 -9.39 15.02 -30.60
C ASN A 184 -9.40 14.53 -29.16
N LYS A 185 -10.39 13.68 -28.83
CA LYS A 185 -10.64 12.99 -27.57
C LYS A 185 -9.48 13.13 -26.59
N GLU A 186 -9.73 13.87 -25.50
CA GLU A 186 -8.74 14.04 -24.44
C GLU A 186 -8.21 12.67 -24.02
N PHE A 187 -6.90 12.49 -24.16
CA PHE A 187 -6.24 11.26 -23.83
C PHE A 187 -5.97 11.24 -22.33
N HIS A 188 -6.47 10.25 -21.64
CA HIS A 188 -6.28 10.03 -20.21
C HIS A 188 -5.51 8.73 -19.97
N TYR A 189 -4.67 8.71 -18.94
CA TYR A 189 -3.99 7.49 -18.48
C TYR A 189 -4.76 6.80 -17.38
N THR A 190 -5.57 7.56 -16.62
CA THR A 190 -6.26 7.10 -15.41
C THR A 190 -7.73 7.49 -15.46
N TRP A 191 -8.61 6.60 -14.94
CA TRP A 191 -10.02 6.92 -14.75
C TRP A 191 -10.25 7.99 -13.68
N LEU A 192 -9.26 8.22 -12.79
CA LEU A 192 -9.32 9.23 -11.73
C LEU A 192 -9.41 10.65 -12.27
N ARG A 193 -8.83 10.92 -13.43
CA ARG A 193 -8.83 12.26 -14.02
C ARG A 193 -10.22 12.79 -14.31
N ASP A 194 -11.19 11.91 -14.59
CA ASP A 194 -12.56 12.28 -14.94
C ASP A 194 -13.45 12.50 -13.70
N LEU A 195 -12.92 12.30 -12.49
CA LEU A 195 -13.66 12.47 -11.25
C LEU A 195 -13.69 13.95 -10.84
N PRO A 196 -14.90 14.58 -10.79
CA PRO A 196 -15.01 15.97 -10.39
C PRO A 196 -14.45 16.27 -9.01
N GLU A 197 -14.51 15.29 -8.09
CA GLU A 197 -14.03 15.38 -6.72
C GLU A 197 -12.51 15.53 -6.66
N LEU A 198 -11.78 15.04 -7.66
CA LEU A 198 -10.32 15.18 -7.79
C LEU A 198 -9.89 16.44 -8.57
N ALA A 199 -10.82 17.12 -9.25
CA ALA A 199 -10.55 18.32 -10.03
C ALA A 199 -10.43 19.58 -9.13
N HIS A 200 -9.72 19.46 -8.03
CA HIS A 200 -9.52 20.52 -7.04
C HIS A 200 -8.05 20.66 -6.67
N ARG A 201 -7.57 21.90 -6.64
CA ARG A 201 -6.22 22.20 -6.15
C ARG A 201 -6.21 22.10 -4.62
N ARG A 202 -5.37 21.23 -4.07
CA ARG A 202 -5.28 20.90 -2.65
C ARG A 202 -3.84 21.04 -2.15
N ALA A 203 -3.35 22.29 -2.07
CA ALA A 203 -2.01 22.67 -1.62
C ALA A 203 -0.84 21.92 -2.32
N PRO A 204 -0.88 21.64 -3.64
CA PRO A 204 0.12 20.81 -4.29
C PRO A 204 1.52 21.44 -4.22
N GLY A 205 2.51 20.61 -3.86
CA GLY A 205 3.90 21.01 -3.80
C GLY A 205 4.47 21.45 -5.15
N ASN A 206 5.19 22.57 -5.17
CA ASN A 206 5.78 23.11 -6.40
C ASN A 206 6.74 22.15 -7.09
N THR A 207 7.48 21.33 -6.33
CA THR A 207 8.37 20.30 -6.89
C THR A 207 7.58 19.26 -7.70
N CYS A 208 6.45 18.78 -7.15
CA CYS A 208 5.56 17.85 -7.84
C CYS A 208 4.98 18.47 -9.11
N LEU A 209 4.42 19.67 -9.03
CA LEU A 209 3.84 20.37 -10.18
C LEU A 209 4.88 20.60 -11.29
N THR A 210 6.06 21.10 -10.95
CA THR A 210 7.14 21.36 -11.93
C THR A 210 7.64 20.06 -12.58
N ALA A 211 7.79 18.99 -11.80
CA ALA A 211 8.21 17.71 -12.33
C ALA A 211 7.16 17.14 -13.30
N CYS A 212 5.88 17.15 -12.91
CA CYS A 212 4.78 16.68 -13.75
C CYS A 212 4.64 17.51 -15.04
N PHE A 213 4.80 18.82 -14.97
CA PHE A 213 4.86 19.69 -16.14
C PHE A 213 5.99 19.28 -17.10
N ASN A 214 7.18 18.99 -16.58
CA ASN A 214 8.30 18.54 -17.40
C ASN A 214 8.02 17.17 -18.04
N LEU A 215 7.46 16.22 -17.28
CA LEU A 215 7.07 14.90 -17.79
C LEU A 215 6.05 15.01 -18.93
N MET A 216 5.02 15.84 -18.75
CA MET A 216 4.00 16.10 -19.78
C MET A 216 4.62 16.63 -21.10
N HIS A 217 5.65 17.44 -21.00
CA HIS A 217 6.35 18.00 -22.16
C HIS A 217 7.54 17.15 -22.64
N CYS A 218 7.66 15.91 -22.18
CA CYS A 218 8.80 15.01 -22.47
C CYS A 218 10.16 15.66 -22.15
N ARG A 219 10.21 16.52 -21.14
CA ARG A 219 11.43 17.17 -20.65
C ARG A 219 12.02 16.40 -19.49
N LYS A 220 13.32 16.47 -19.33
CA LYS A 220 14.00 15.89 -18.17
C LYS A 220 13.57 16.61 -16.89
N VAL A 221 13.24 15.86 -15.86
CA VAL A 221 13.06 16.39 -14.51
C VAL A 221 14.43 16.65 -13.91
N GLU A 222 14.66 17.86 -13.41
CA GLU A 222 15.92 18.27 -12.77
C GLU A 222 15.61 19.10 -11.53
N ASN A 223 16.02 18.61 -10.37
CA ASN A 223 15.97 19.34 -9.11
C ASN A 223 16.86 18.65 -8.07
N ASN A 224 16.99 19.28 -6.91
CA ASN A 224 17.68 18.73 -5.74
C ASN A 224 16.74 18.75 -4.53
N SER A 225 15.46 18.42 -4.75
CA SER A 225 14.43 18.49 -3.71
C SER A 225 14.49 17.29 -2.79
N LYS A 226 14.46 17.57 -1.48
CA LYS A 226 14.29 16.61 -0.39
C LYS A 226 12.81 16.50 0.04
N GLY A 227 11.90 17.29 -0.53
CA GLY A 227 10.54 17.47 -0.04
C GLY A 227 9.79 16.16 0.26
N CYS A 228 8.84 16.26 1.16
CA CYS A 228 7.95 15.18 1.61
C CYS A 228 7.09 14.57 0.50
N GLY A 229 6.81 15.33 -0.56
CA GLY A 229 5.95 14.90 -1.69
C GLY A 229 6.35 13.59 -2.38
N GLY A 230 7.56 13.08 -2.11
CA GLY A 230 8.00 11.75 -2.57
C GLY A 230 7.49 10.62 -1.68
N ILE A 231 7.62 10.75 -0.36
CA ILE A 231 7.29 9.69 0.60
C ILE A 231 5.78 9.56 0.86
N MET A 232 5.04 10.67 0.87
CA MET A 232 3.64 10.74 1.22
C MET A 232 2.73 9.79 0.42
N ARG A 233 3.15 9.39 -0.79
CA ARG A 233 2.33 8.72 -1.80
C ARG A 233 2.76 7.30 -2.18
N VAL A 234 3.79 6.71 -1.55
CA VAL A 234 4.36 5.42 -2.01
C VAL A 234 3.69 4.19 -1.42
N ALA A 235 2.86 4.34 -0.39
CA ALA A 235 2.19 3.23 0.28
C ALA A 235 1.54 2.20 -0.68
N PRO A 236 0.86 2.58 -1.79
CA PRO A 236 0.19 1.62 -2.67
C PRO A 236 1.10 0.53 -3.24
N LEU A 237 2.39 0.77 -3.44
CA LEU A 237 3.30 -0.26 -3.92
C LEU A 237 3.48 -1.38 -2.89
N ALA A 238 3.74 -1.03 -1.64
CA ALA A 238 3.87 -1.99 -0.55
C ALA A 238 2.59 -2.82 -0.39
N LEU A 239 1.43 -2.16 -0.49
CA LEU A 239 0.11 -2.77 -0.34
C LEU A 239 -0.18 -3.77 -1.47
N LEU A 240 0.12 -3.42 -2.73
CA LEU A 240 0.02 -4.36 -3.86
C LEU A 240 0.89 -5.59 -3.65
N LEU A 241 2.16 -5.40 -3.26
CA LEU A 241 3.11 -6.49 -3.07
C LEU A 241 2.73 -7.39 -1.89
N ALA A 242 2.17 -6.82 -0.81
CA ALA A 242 1.60 -7.60 0.29
C ALA A 242 0.36 -8.41 -0.15
N GLY A 243 -0.50 -7.83 -0.99
CA GLY A 243 -1.60 -8.53 -1.66
C GLY A 243 -1.10 -9.68 -2.51
N ASP A 244 -0.06 -9.49 -3.34
CA ASP A 244 0.56 -10.54 -4.14
C ASP A 244 1.14 -11.67 -3.28
N MET A 245 1.83 -11.31 -2.21
CA MET A 245 2.37 -12.29 -1.26
C MET A 245 1.26 -13.13 -0.64
N SER A 246 0.13 -12.52 -0.28
CA SER A 246 -1.03 -13.22 0.28
C SER A 246 -1.71 -14.13 -0.76
N ARG A 247 -1.91 -13.64 -1.99
CA ARG A 247 -2.59 -14.38 -3.07
C ARG A 247 -1.77 -15.56 -3.58
N TYR A 248 -0.48 -15.33 -3.84
CA TYR A 248 0.37 -16.26 -4.58
C TYR A 248 1.39 -16.98 -3.69
N GLY A 249 1.53 -16.58 -2.41
CA GLY A 249 2.56 -17.10 -1.49
C GLY A 249 3.98 -16.71 -1.89
N LYS A 250 4.12 -15.73 -2.75
CA LYS A 250 5.41 -15.17 -3.20
C LYS A 250 5.26 -13.71 -3.61
N CYS A 251 6.28 -12.92 -3.33
CA CYS A 251 6.42 -11.57 -3.83
C CYS A 251 7.27 -11.60 -5.11
N PRO A 252 6.92 -10.85 -6.16
CA PRO A 252 7.74 -10.76 -7.37
C PRO A 252 9.05 -10.01 -7.17
N TYR A 253 9.18 -9.27 -6.06
CA TYR A 253 10.34 -8.46 -5.70
C TYR A 253 11.07 -9.06 -4.49
N SER A 254 12.39 -9.05 -4.52
CA SER A 254 13.21 -9.16 -3.31
C SER A 254 13.08 -7.88 -2.47
N ILE A 255 13.47 -7.92 -1.21
CA ILE A 255 13.40 -6.72 -0.33
C ILE A 255 14.20 -5.53 -0.90
N PRO A 256 15.45 -5.69 -1.38
CA PRO A 256 16.17 -4.58 -2.03
C PRO A 256 15.46 -4.03 -3.28
N GLU A 257 14.92 -4.90 -4.15
CA GLU A 257 14.17 -4.46 -5.34
C GLU A 257 12.89 -3.71 -4.98
N MET A 258 12.18 -4.15 -3.95
CA MET A 258 11.00 -3.46 -3.43
C MET A 258 11.34 -2.07 -2.89
N PHE A 259 12.42 -1.97 -2.11
CA PHE A 259 12.94 -0.70 -1.61
C PHE A 259 13.27 0.24 -2.78
N GLU A 260 14.04 -0.25 -3.76
CA GLU A 260 14.40 0.55 -4.94
C GLU A 260 13.18 0.97 -5.76
N ALA A 261 12.15 0.13 -5.86
CA ALA A 261 10.91 0.46 -6.57
C ALA A 261 10.13 1.59 -5.85
N GLY A 262 10.03 1.54 -4.51
CA GLY A 262 9.45 2.64 -3.72
C GLY A 262 10.24 3.94 -3.86
N ALA A 263 11.56 3.85 -3.79
CA ALA A 263 12.44 4.98 -4.04
C ALA A 263 12.28 5.53 -5.47
N HIS A 264 12.09 4.66 -6.46
CA HIS A 264 11.85 5.06 -7.85
C HIS A 264 10.57 5.88 -8.01
N ILE A 265 9.47 5.49 -7.37
CA ILE A 265 8.20 6.24 -7.39
C ILE A 265 8.41 7.68 -6.86
N ALA A 266 9.12 7.83 -5.76
CA ALA A 266 9.44 9.15 -5.22
C ALA A 266 10.36 9.94 -6.17
N ARG A 267 11.34 9.26 -6.76
CA ARG A 267 12.35 9.85 -7.66
C ARG A 267 11.77 10.36 -8.98
N VAL A 268 10.54 10.01 -9.35
CA VAL A 268 9.83 10.62 -10.48
C VAL A 268 9.78 12.15 -10.35
N THR A 269 9.73 12.67 -9.12
CA THR A 269 9.61 14.12 -8.86
C THR A 269 10.70 14.68 -7.96
N HIS A 270 11.28 13.89 -7.02
CA HIS A 270 12.25 14.34 -6.01
C HIS A 270 13.58 13.64 -6.22
N LEU A 271 14.59 14.37 -6.67
CA LEU A 271 15.85 13.75 -7.14
C LEU A 271 16.98 13.75 -6.12
N HIS A 272 16.85 14.46 -4.98
CA HIS A 272 17.81 14.34 -3.89
C HIS A 272 17.70 12.98 -3.19
N PRO A 273 18.79 12.32 -2.79
CA PRO A 273 18.74 11.02 -2.11
C PRO A 273 17.80 11.00 -0.90
N LEU A 274 17.86 12.02 -0.04
CA LEU A 274 16.93 12.15 1.09
C LEU A 274 15.47 12.43 0.70
N GLY A 275 15.19 12.79 -0.57
CA GLY A 275 13.83 12.93 -1.09
C GLY A 275 13.22 11.59 -1.55
N PHE A 276 14.03 10.55 -1.82
CA PHE A 276 13.52 9.27 -2.32
C PHE A 276 13.92 8.04 -1.48
N LEU A 277 15.04 8.03 -0.77
CA LEU A 277 15.44 6.90 0.08
C LEU A 277 14.41 6.60 1.20
N PRO A 278 13.85 7.63 1.89
CA PRO A 278 12.82 7.40 2.91
C PRO A 278 11.56 6.72 2.35
N ALA A 279 11.21 6.97 1.09
CA ALA A 279 10.09 6.31 0.41
C ALA A 279 10.36 4.80 0.19
N GLY A 280 11.59 4.42 -0.10
CA GLY A 280 12.00 3.01 -0.13
C GLY A 280 11.88 2.35 1.24
N MET A 281 12.32 3.04 2.31
CA MET A 281 12.16 2.56 3.69
C MET A 281 10.69 2.34 4.06
N LEU A 282 9.82 3.31 3.77
CA LEU A 282 8.39 3.19 4.04
C LEU A 282 7.75 2.02 3.27
N THR A 283 8.16 1.80 2.01
CA THR A 283 7.65 0.68 1.20
C THR A 283 8.00 -0.67 1.83
N GLU A 284 9.25 -0.88 2.21
CA GLU A 284 9.68 -2.10 2.90
C GLU A 284 8.98 -2.26 4.25
N PHE A 285 8.88 -1.18 5.00
CA PHE A 285 8.27 -1.15 6.34
C PHE A 285 6.81 -1.57 6.31
N LEU A 286 6.01 -0.95 5.43
CA LEU A 286 4.59 -1.29 5.25
C LEU A 286 4.41 -2.73 4.76
N PHE A 287 5.20 -3.19 3.79
CA PHE A 287 5.13 -4.57 3.31
C PHE A 287 5.32 -5.59 4.42
N LYS A 288 6.24 -5.34 5.35
CA LYS A 288 6.52 -6.22 6.48
C LYS A 288 5.45 -6.14 7.57
N LEU A 289 4.76 -5.00 7.73
CA LEU A 289 3.73 -4.80 8.74
C LEU A 289 2.36 -5.38 8.34
N VAL A 290 1.95 -5.24 7.08
CA VAL A 290 0.61 -5.66 6.60
C VAL A 290 0.21 -7.08 7.00
N PRO A 291 1.08 -8.11 6.94
CA PRO A 291 0.68 -9.48 7.30
C PRO A 291 0.61 -9.74 8.80
N LEU A 292 1.06 -8.81 9.66
CA LEU A 292 1.15 -9.01 11.10
C LEU A 292 -0.18 -8.70 11.80
N SER A 293 -0.42 -9.39 12.90
CA SER A 293 -1.43 -8.97 13.88
C SER A 293 -0.93 -7.74 14.65
N LEU A 294 -1.83 -7.05 15.36
CA LEU A 294 -1.48 -5.89 16.20
C LEU A 294 -0.40 -6.26 17.24
N GLU A 295 -0.54 -7.39 17.91
CA GLU A 295 0.44 -7.83 18.91
C GLU A 295 1.80 -8.15 18.29
N GLU A 296 1.82 -8.86 17.13
CA GLU A 296 3.08 -9.09 16.41
C GLU A 296 3.73 -7.78 15.91
N ALA A 297 2.91 -6.82 15.50
CA ALA A 297 3.41 -5.50 15.08
C ALA A 297 4.04 -4.75 16.27
N LYS A 298 3.40 -4.76 17.45
CA LYS A 298 3.96 -4.15 18.68
C LYS A 298 5.32 -4.73 19.04
N ASP A 299 5.44 -6.05 18.98
CA ASP A 299 6.68 -6.75 19.32
C ASP A 299 7.81 -6.52 18.31
N ARG A 300 7.48 -6.29 17.02
CA ARG A 300 8.45 -6.32 15.94
C ARG A 300 8.70 -4.99 15.25
N ILE A 301 7.92 -3.95 15.54
CA ILE A 301 7.97 -2.69 14.78
C ILE A 301 9.36 -2.04 14.80
N THR A 302 10.04 -2.10 15.94
CA THR A 302 11.42 -1.56 16.09
C THR A 302 12.42 -2.36 15.25
N ASP A 303 12.32 -3.70 15.29
CA ASP A 303 13.20 -4.57 14.51
C ASP A 303 12.96 -4.37 13.01
N ILE A 304 11.68 -4.20 12.58
CA ILE A 304 11.34 -3.93 11.19
C ILE A 304 11.92 -2.57 10.75
N ALA A 305 11.91 -1.56 11.60
CA ALA A 305 12.54 -0.28 11.31
C ALA A 305 14.09 -0.40 11.16
N GLU A 306 14.75 -1.16 12.03
CA GLU A 306 16.18 -1.46 11.88
C GLU A 306 16.48 -2.29 10.62
N ASP A 307 15.60 -3.19 10.22
CA ASP A 307 15.72 -3.92 8.96
C ASP A 307 15.76 -3.01 7.74
N THR A 308 14.95 -1.93 7.73
CA THR A 308 14.98 -0.95 6.62
C THR A 308 16.31 -0.21 6.55
N ILE A 309 16.93 0.07 7.70
CA ILE A 309 18.30 0.63 7.76
C ILE A 309 19.32 -0.36 7.18
N ASN A 310 19.22 -1.65 7.54
CA ASN A 310 20.09 -2.69 6.99
C ASN A 310 19.93 -2.86 5.47
N THR A 311 18.77 -2.51 4.93
CA THR A 311 18.52 -2.53 3.48
C THR A 311 19.17 -1.35 2.76
N LEU A 312 19.31 -0.18 3.42
CA LEU A 312 20.01 0.98 2.85
C LEU A 312 21.44 0.63 2.36
N ASP A 313 22.13 -0.25 3.08
CA ASP A 313 23.49 -0.66 2.70
C ASP A 313 23.53 -1.55 1.46
N LYS A 314 22.42 -2.22 1.14
CA LYS A 314 22.30 -3.18 0.04
C LYS A 314 21.77 -2.56 -1.25
N VAL A 315 21.12 -1.39 -1.17
CA VAL A 315 20.55 -0.65 -2.30
C VAL A 315 21.48 0.50 -2.70
N PHE A 316 21.46 0.87 -3.99
CA PHE A 316 22.30 1.95 -4.52
C PHE A 316 23.77 1.82 -4.05
N VAL A 317 24.35 0.64 -4.23
CA VAL A 317 25.70 0.30 -3.75
C VAL A 317 26.73 1.35 -4.23
N ASN A 318 27.60 1.80 -3.32
CA ASN A 318 28.58 2.85 -3.55
C ASN A 318 28.02 4.24 -3.91
N GLN A 319 26.73 4.48 -3.68
CA GLN A 319 26.08 5.76 -3.89
C GLN A 319 25.48 6.30 -2.59
N PHE A 320 25.44 7.61 -2.43
CA PHE A 320 24.72 8.32 -1.37
C PHE A 320 25.15 7.95 0.06
N ALA A 321 26.45 7.69 0.29
CA ALA A 321 26.92 7.18 1.58
C ALA A 321 26.61 8.15 2.74
N GLU A 322 26.80 9.46 2.55
CA GLU A 322 26.50 10.47 3.58
C GLU A 322 24.99 10.55 3.87
N ASP A 323 24.15 10.57 2.82
CA ASP A 323 22.70 10.63 2.97
C ASP A 323 22.15 9.37 3.65
N LYS A 324 22.67 8.18 3.31
CA LYS A 324 22.30 6.90 3.94
C LYS A 324 22.67 6.89 5.41
N CYS A 325 23.89 7.34 5.75
CA CYS A 325 24.35 7.43 7.14
C CYS A 325 23.46 8.38 7.96
N TYR A 326 23.18 9.57 7.42
CA TYR A 326 22.29 10.53 8.05
C TYR A 326 20.88 9.97 8.27
N LEU A 327 20.28 9.34 7.24
CA LEU A 327 18.94 8.76 7.33
C LEU A 327 18.89 7.62 8.35
N ALA A 328 19.91 6.77 8.40
CA ALA A 328 20.02 5.70 9.40
C ALA A 328 20.10 6.25 10.83
N GLU A 329 20.91 7.29 11.05
CA GLU A 329 21.03 7.95 12.36
C GLU A 329 19.74 8.63 12.77
N LEU A 330 19.05 9.32 11.86
CA LEU A 330 17.77 9.98 12.12
C LEU A 330 16.68 8.94 12.46
N THR A 331 16.64 7.82 11.74
CA THR A 331 15.73 6.70 12.02
C THR A 331 15.97 6.12 13.42
N ARG A 332 17.23 5.85 13.79
CA ARG A 332 17.57 5.39 15.14
C ARG A 332 17.27 6.43 16.22
N LYS A 333 17.40 7.72 15.89
CA LYS A 333 17.00 8.81 16.80
C LYS A 333 15.49 8.78 17.06
N ALA A 334 14.68 8.60 16.02
CA ALA A 334 13.23 8.47 16.16
C ALA A 334 12.85 7.30 17.07
N ILE A 335 13.46 6.12 16.87
CA ILE A 335 13.26 4.93 17.72
C ILE A 335 13.62 5.24 19.19
N ARG A 336 14.79 5.81 19.46
CA ARG A 336 15.18 6.16 20.83
C ARG A 336 14.25 7.15 21.49
N LEU A 337 13.82 8.18 20.76
CA LEU A 337 12.87 9.16 21.26
C LEU A 337 11.50 8.53 21.56
N ALA A 338 11.04 7.58 20.74
CA ALA A 338 9.79 6.88 20.97
C ALA A 338 9.75 6.13 22.30
N HIS A 339 10.87 5.60 22.75
CA HIS A 339 11.01 4.90 24.04
C HIS A 339 11.45 5.82 25.20
N SER A 340 11.66 7.11 24.97
CA SER A 340 12.05 8.07 25.99
C SER A 340 10.83 8.68 26.70
N SER A 341 11.09 9.43 27.81
CA SER A 341 10.07 10.23 28.48
C SER A 341 9.95 11.66 27.92
N THR A 342 10.64 11.97 26.83
CA THR A 342 10.57 13.29 26.18
C THR A 342 9.12 13.53 25.69
N PRO A 343 8.51 14.69 25.99
CA PRO A 343 7.17 15.01 25.47
C PRO A 343 7.14 14.99 23.93
N ASP A 344 6.01 14.56 23.33
CA ASP A 344 5.86 14.38 21.88
C ASP A 344 6.34 15.59 21.08
N TYR A 345 5.84 16.76 21.44
CA TYR A 345 6.18 17.98 20.71
C TYR A 345 7.69 18.30 20.75
N ARG A 346 8.38 17.96 21.85
CA ARG A 346 9.85 18.14 21.95
C ARG A 346 10.58 17.09 21.13
N ALA A 347 10.14 15.86 21.19
CA ALA A 347 10.71 14.78 20.38
C ALA A 347 10.57 15.07 18.87
N ILE A 348 9.40 15.57 18.45
CA ILE A 348 9.17 15.96 17.06
C ILE A 348 10.04 17.16 16.67
N GLU A 349 10.16 18.21 17.51
CA GLU A 349 11.07 19.33 17.27
C GLU A 349 12.53 18.88 17.07
N GLU A 350 12.95 17.79 17.74
CA GLU A 350 14.29 17.21 17.54
C GLU A 350 14.43 16.41 16.23
N LEU A 351 13.34 15.91 15.66
CA LEU A 351 13.32 15.13 14.41
C LEU A 351 13.17 16.02 13.18
N GLY A 352 12.55 17.19 13.33
CA GLY A 352 12.36 18.16 12.28
C GLY A 352 10.95 18.75 12.23
N GLU A 353 10.59 19.29 11.07
CA GLU A 353 9.29 19.91 10.81
C GLU A 353 8.44 19.14 9.77
N GLY A 354 8.96 18.03 9.21
CA GLY A 354 8.23 17.21 8.25
C GLY A 354 8.24 17.71 6.79
N TRP A 355 8.81 18.89 6.51
CA TRP A 355 8.88 19.43 5.14
C TRP A 355 9.75 18.61 4.19
N THR A 356 10.62 17.77 4.75
CA THR A 356 11.51 16.89 3.99
C THR A 356 11.16 15.42 4.24
N ALA A 357 11.39 14.57 3.25
CA ALA A 357 10.97 13.18 3.32
C ALA A 357 11.61 12.38 4.46
N GLU A 358 12.88 12.69 4.80
CA GLU A 358 13.57 12.07 5.93
C GLU A 358 12.97 12.49 7.28
N GLU A 359 12.53 13.76 7.41
CA GLU A 359 11.86 14.25 8.62
C GLU A 359 10.45 13.64 8.73
N THR A 360 9.69 13.61 7.63
CA THR A 360 8.37 12.96 7.57
C THR A 360 8.47 11.51 8.02
N TRP A 361 9.44 10.75 7.49
CA TRP A 361 9.70 9.38 7.91
C TRP A 361 9.96 9.26 9.41
N ALA A 362 10.90 10.08 9.93
CA ALA A 362 11.33 10.01 11.32
C ALA A 362 10.19 10.37 12.29
N ILE A 363 9.43 11.43 12.00
CA ILE A 363 8.28 11.87 12.80
C ILE A 363 7.19 10.79 12.79
N SER A 364 6.85 10.26 11.62
CA SER A 364 5.82 9.23 11.50
C SER A 364 6.21 7.93 12.20
N LEU A 365 7.47 7.50 12.09
CA LEU A 365 7.99 6.34 12.81
C LEU A 365 7.93 6.55 14.32
N PHE A 366 8.37 7.72 14.81
CA PHE A 366 8.30 8.12 16.22
C PHE A 366 6.87 8.04 16.74
N CYS A 367 5.92 8.70 16.07
CA CYS A 367 4.52 8.75 16.49
C CYS A 367 3.90 7.35 16.50
N THR A 368 4.18 6.54 15.48
CA THR A 368 3.70 5.16 15.40
C THR A 368 4.21 4.29 16.55
N ILE A 369 5.53 4.29 16.82
CA ILE A 369 6.09 3.44 17.88
C ILE A 369 5.59 3.90 19.25
N ARG A 370 5.58 5.20 19.51
CA ARG A 370 5.17 5.76 20.80
C ARG A 370 3.71 5.52 21.13
N HIS A 371 2.84 5.64 20.13
CA HIS A 371 1.39 5.55 20.29
C HIS A 371 0.80 4.31 19.60
N ILE A 372 1.57 3.21 19.57
CA ILE A 372 1.15 2.00 18.86
C ILE A 372 -0.14 1.39 19.38
N ASP A 373 -0.54 1.71 20.61
CA ASP A 373 -1.79 1.26 21.23
C ASP A 373 -3.03 2.09 20.85
N SER A 374 -2.85 3.22 20.13
CA SER A 374 -3.93 4.13 19.77
C SER A 374 -3.67 4.83 18.44
N ILE A 375 -4.36 4.41 17.40
CA ILE A 375 -4.29 5.07 16.09
C ILE A 375 -4.67 6.55 16.17
N HIS A 376 -5.66 6.90 16.99
CA HIS A 376 -6.07 8.27 17.19
C HIS A 376 -4.93 9.11 17.78
N ASP A 377 -4.30 8.64 18.86
CA ASP A 377 -3.24 9.39 19.52
C ASP A 377 -1.99 9.50 18.64
N ALA A 378 -1.65 8.45 17.87
CA ALA A 378 -0.56 8.48 16.91
C ALA A 378 -0.76 9.57 15.83
N ILE A 379 -1.93 9.61 15.21
CA ILE A 379 -2.26 10.61 14.19
C ILE A 379 -2.34 12.01 14.83
N VAL A 380 -2.98 12.18 15.99
CA VAL A 380 -3.04 13.46 16.68
C VAL A 380 -1.64 13.98 17.03
N ALA A 381 -0.75 13.12 17.51
CA ALA A 381 0.64 13.51 17.80
C ALA A 381 1.36 13.98 16.52
N SER A 382 1.16 13.27 15.39
CA SER A 382 1.86 13.56 14.13
C SER A 382 1.39 14.82 13.41
N VAL A 383 0.27 15.43 13.80
CA VAL A 383 -0.27 16.64 13.14
C VAL A 383 -0.19 17.91 14.01
N ASN A 384 0.16 17.81 15.31
CA ASN A 384 0.15 18.94 16.23
C ASN A 384 1.56 19.49 16.52
N HIS A 385 2.30 19.82 15.45
CA HIS A 385 3.67 20.36 15.53
C HIS A 385 3.84 21.58 14.61
N ASN A 386 5.02 22.15 14.56
CA ASN A 386 5.37 23.13 13.54
C ASN A 386 5.68 22.36 12.23
N GLY A 387 5.13 22.81 11.10
CA GLY A 387 5.52 22.31 9.79
C GLY A 387 4.46 21.47 9.08
N ASP A 388 4.90 20.50 8.31
CA ASP A 388 4.12 19.70 7.35
C ASP A 388 3.28 18.62 8.06
N SER A 389 2.13 19.06 8.55
CA SER A 389 1.25 18.26 9.39
C SER A 389 0.43 17.23 8.61
N ASP A 390 0.08 17.49 7.36
CA ASP A 390 -0.69 16.56 6.54
C ASP A 390 0.19 15.41 6.04
N SER A 391 1.40 15.66 5.56
CA SER A 391 2.32 14.60 5.17
C SER A 391 2.74 13.71 6.35
N THR A 392 3.06 14.28 7.51
CA THR A 392 3.39 13.47 8.71
C THR A 392 2.15 12.72 9.21
N GLY A 393 0.97 13.32 9.15
CA GLY A 393 -0.31 12.68 9.43
C GLY A 393 -0.61 11.54 8.47
N SER A 394 -0.47 11.78 7.16
CA SER A 394 -0.72 10.81 6.09
C SER A 394 0.16 9.57 6.25
N VAL A 395 1.48 9.73 6.39
CA VAL A 395 2.41 8.60 6.55
C VAL A 395 2.16 7.84 7.86
N THR A 396 1.93 8.55 8.98
CA THR A 396 1.55 7.91 10.25
C THR A 396 0.25 7.13 10.10
N GLY A 397 -0.75 7.72 9.46
CA GLY A 397 -2.03 7.10 9.18
C GLY A 397 -1.92 5.86 8.30
N ASN A 398 -1.08 5.89 7.26
CA ASN A 398 -0.78 4.72 6.42
C ASN A 398 -0.19 3.57 7.26
N ILE A 399 0.76 3.85 8.15
CA ILE A 399 1.41 2.83 8.98
C ILE A 399 0.41 2.26 10.00
N MET A 400 -0.23 3.13 10.78
CA MET A 400 -1.20 2.70 11.80
C MET A 400 -2.38 1.97 11.17
N GLY A 401 -2.85 2.45 10.02
CA GLY A 401 -3.91 1.79 9.26
C GLY A 401 -3.55 0.40 8.77
N ALA A 402 -2.30 0.19 8.36
CA ALA A 402 -1.80 -1.14 8.00
C ALA A 402 -1.75 -2.09 9.19
N ILE A 403 -1.49 -1.58 10.39
CA ILE A 403 -1.43 -2.38 11.64
C ILE A 403 -2.84 -2.73 12.14
N TYR A 404 -3.72 -1.74 12.22
CA TYR A 404 -5.05 -1.89 12.82
C TYR A 404 -6.06 -2.55 11.87
N GLY A 405 -5.99 -2.26 10.56
CA GLY A 405 -7.00 -2.64 9.59
C GLY A 405 -8.18 -1.66 9.53
N TYR A 406 -8.95 -1.73 8.45
CA TYR A 406 -10.07 -0.83 8.22
C TYR A 406 -11.26 -1.09 9.15
N GLU A 407 -11.52 -2.35 9.48
CA GLU A 407 -12.63 -2.72 10.38
C GLU A 407 -12.50 -2.04 11.76
N GLU A 408 -11.26 -1.87 12.26
CA GLU A 408 -11.01 -1.15 13.51
C GLU A 408 -11.08 0.37 13.31
N ILE A 409 -10.52 0.89 12.19
CA ILE A 409 -10.46 2.32 11.93
C ILE A 409 -11.84 2.93 11.72
N LYS A 410 -12.74 2.26 10.99
CA LYS A 410 -14.09 2.79 10.72
C LYS A 410 -14.91 3.05 11.98
N HIS A 411 -14.52 2.45 13.10
CA HIS A 411 -15.16 2.68 14.40
C HIS A 411 -14.50 3.78 15.23
N GLN A 412 -13.42 4.41 14.72
CA GLN A 412 -12.70 5.51 15.38
C GLN A 412 -13.48 6.83 15.34
N ARG A 413 -14.60 6.90 16.08
CA ARG A 413 -15.47 8.06 16.16
C ARG A 413 -14.81 9.31 16.78
N LEU A 414 -13.63 9.15 17.39
CA LEU A 414 -12.88 10.25 18.00
C LEU A 414 -12.46 11.32 16.99
N PHE A 415 -12.27 10.94 15.72
CA PHE A 415 -11.98 11.90 14.65
C PHE A 415 -13.23 12.63 14.16
N CYS A 416 -14.43 12.06 14.34
CA CYS A 416 -15.64 12.51 13.65
C CYS A 416 -16.49 13.44 14.53
N PRO A 417 -16.65 14.71 14.18
CA PRO A 417 -17.55 15.62 14.90
C PRO A 417 -19.00 15.12 14.86
N GLY A 418 -19.69 15.14 16.00
CA GLY A 418 -21.11 14.81 16.07
C GLY A 418 -21.45 13.34 15.83
N TYR A 419 -20.51 12.43 16.08
CA TYR A 419 -20.70 10.97 15.96
C TYR A 419 -21.05 10.47 14.54
N LYS A 420 -20.64 11.18 13.50
CA LYS A 420 -20.78 10.73 12.11
C LYS A 420 -19.97 9.44 11.91
N GLU A 421 -20.37 8.64 10.93
CA GLU A 421 -19.58 7.48 10.53
C GLU A 421 -18.28 7.94 9.82
N PHE A 422 -17.19 7.25 10.08
CA PHE A 422 -15.86 7.60 9.58
C PHE A 422 -15.82 7.68 8.04
N GLN A 423 -16.36 6.68 7.35
CA GLN A 423 -16.43 6.63 5.89
C GLN A 423 -17.26 7.77 5.30
N ASP A 424 -18.37 8.14 5.97
CA ASP A 424 -19.23 9.23 5.49
C ASP A 424 -18.61 10.60 5.70
N THR A 425 -17.56 10.69 6.50
CA THR A 425 -16.89 11.95 6.85
C THR A 425 -15.73 12.28 5.89
N ILE A 426 -14.93 11.30 5.49
CA ILE A 426 -13.76 11.52 4.61
C ILE A 426 -14.22 11.68 3.16
N GLU A 427 -13.73 12.72 2.48
CA GLU A 427 -13.96 12.83 1.03
C GLU A 427 -13.23 11.72 0.29
N LEU A 428 -13.71 11.31 -0.89
CA LEU A 428 -13.13 10.26 -1.73
C LEU A 428 -13.10 8.85 -1.09
N ALA A 429 -13.77 8.62 0.06
CA ALA A 429 -13.71 7.34 0.78
C ALA A 429 -14.05 6.14 -0.11
N ASP A 430 -15.06 6.26 -0.98
CA ASP A 430 -15.46 5.18 -1.89
C ASP A 430 -14.38 4.87 -2.94
N ILE A 431 -13.67 5.91 -3.42
CA ILE A 431 -12.58 5.79 -4.38
C ILE A 431 -11.36 5.15 -3.72
N ILE A 432 -11.04 5.58 -2.49
CA ILE A 432 -9.95 5.03 -1.68
C ILE A 432 -10.18 3.52 -1.47
N LEU A 433 -11.38 3.14 -1.06
CA LEU A 433 -11.74 1.74 -0.80
C LEU A 433 -11.75 0.91 -2.09
N ALA A 434 -12.25 1.47 -3.21
CA ALA A 434 -12.23 0.79 -4.50
C ALA A 434 -10.78 0.48 -4.96
N LEU A 435 -9.85 1.43 -4.83
CA LEU A 435 -8.44 1.20 -5.15
C LEU A 435 -7.77 0.23 -4.18
N ALA A 436 -8.10 0.27 -2.89
CA ALA A 436 -7.62 -0.70 -1.91
C ALA A 436 -8.03 -2.14 -2.27
N ASP A 437 -9.28 -2.32 -2.71
CA ASP A 437 -9.79 -3.61 -3.18
C ASP A 437 -9.11 -4.07 -4.45
N ASP A 438 -8.87 -3.16 -5.38
CA ASP A 438 -8.16 -3.46 -6.62
C ASP A 438 -6.68 -3.82 -6.35
N LEU A 439 -6.00 -3.17 -5.40
CA LEU A 439 -4.66 -3.55 -4.94
C LEU A 439 -4.65 -4.94 -4.30
N THR A 440 -5.66 -5.26 -3.48
CA THR A 440 -5.79 -6.58 -2.87
C THR A 440 -6.09 -7.65 -3.90
N THR A 441 -6.98 -7.37 -4.85
CA THR A 441 -7.42 -8.33 -5.87
C THR A 441 -6.34 -8.59 -6.91
N GLY A 442 -5.53 -7.57 -7.25
CA GLY A 442 -4.58 -7.63 -8.35
C GLY A 442 -5.26 -7.79 -9.70
N CYS A 443 -4.50 -7.86 -10.77
CA CYS A 443 -5.07 -7.94 -12.12
C CYS A 443 -5.88 -9.23 -12.35
N ILE A 444 -7.15 -9.08 -12.75
CA ILE A 444 -8.10 -10.17 -12.98
C ILE A 444 -8.39 -10.44 -14.46
N ILE A 445 -7.73 -9.72 -15.36
CA ILE A 445 -7.86 -9.87 -16.82
C ILE A 445 -6.53 -10.28 -17.45
N SER A 446 -6.59 -10.91 -18.60
CA SER A 446 -5.42 -11.29 -19.38
C SER A 446 -5.76 -11.39 -20.85
N GLU A 447 -4.74 -11.33 -21.72
CA GLU A 447 -4.88 -11.53 -23.16
C GLU A 447 -5.57 -12.87 -23.53
N TYR A 448 -5.41 -13.89 -22.68
CA TYR A 448 -5.84 -15.26 -22.97
C TYR A 448 -7.21 -15.62 -22.38
N ALA A 449 -7.88 -14.70 -21.70
CA ALA A 449 -9.14 -14.96 -21.03
C ALA A 449 -10.22 -13.95 -21.43
N PRO A 450 -11.48 -14.39 -21.69
CA PRO A 450 -12.55 -13.48 -22.04
C PRO A 450 -12.88 -12.52 -20.89
N ILE A 451 -13.29 -11.30 -21.26
CA ILE A 451 -13.81 -10.29 -20.34
C ILE A 451 -15.32 -10.47 -20.24
N ASP A 452 -15.73 -11.49 -19.49
CA ASP A 452 -17.10 -12.03 -19.48
C ASP A 452 -17.90 -11.73 -18.20
N THR A 453 -17.20 -11.26 -17.13
CA THR A 453 -17.87 -10.94 -15.86
C THR A 453 -17.95 -9.42 -15.64
N PRO A 454 -18.91 -8.92 -14.84
CA PRO A 454 -18.99 -7.50 -14.48
C PRO A 454 -17.69 -6.97 -13.87
N ALA A 455 -17.05 -7.73 -12.97
CA ALA A 455 -15.79 -7.33 -12.34
C ALA A 455 -14.66 -7.17 -13.37
N LYS A 456 -14.52 -8.10 -14.34
CA LYS A 456 -13.53 -7.99 -15.41
C LYS A 456 -13.80 -6.81 -16.34
N LYS A 457 -15.07 -6.51 -16.63
CA LYS A 457 -15.46 -5.35 -17.44
C LYS A 457 -15.08 -4.05 -16.73
N GLN A 458 -15.43 -3.92 -15.45
CA GLN A 458 -15.08 -2.76 -14.64
C GLN A 458 -13.55 -2.59 -14.53
N TRP A 459 -12.78 -3.70 -14.36
CA TRP A 459 -11.32 -3.66 -14.38
C TRP A 459 -10.78 -3.14 -15.72
N PHE A 460 -11.34 -3.63 -16.84
CA PHE A 460 -10.95 -3.21 -18.17
C PHE A 460 -11.22 -1.71 -18.39
N GLU A 461 -12.41 -1.23 -18.01
CA GLU A 461 -12.79 0.19 -18.07
C GLU A 461 -11.83 1.06 -17.27
N ARG A 462 -11.43 0.64 -16.05
CA ARG A 462 -10.53 1.40 -15.19
C ARG A 462 -9.07 1.43 -15.66
N TYR A 463 -8.57 0.32 -16.23
CA TYR A 463 -7.11 0.17 -16.42
C TYR A 463 -6.68 -0.17 -17.85
N CYS A 464 -7.59 -0.33 -18.80
CA CYS A 464 -7.28 -0.66 -20.19
C CYS A 464 -7.92 0.27 -21.21
N GLU A 465 -9.19 0.65 -21.02
CA GLU A 465 -9.96 1.37 -22.05
C GLU A 465 -9.38 2.76 -22.35
N MET A 466 -8.76 3.37 -21.35
CA MET A 466 -8.13 4.70 -21.44
C MET A 466 -6.82 4.70 -22.24
N LEU A 467 -6.26 3.52 -22.52
CA LEU A 467 -4.97 3.43 -23.21
C LEU A 467 -5.15 3.47 -24.74
N PRO A 468 -4.34 4.26 -25.50
CA PRO A 468 -4.41 4.23 -26.95
C PRO A 468 -4.16 2.83 -27.49
N SER A 469 -4.91 2.47 -28.51
CA SER A 469 -4.64 1.29 -29.33
C SER A 469 -3.23 1.44 -29.93
N GLY A 470 -2.22 0.83 -29.31
CA GLY A 470 -0.84 0.86 -29.81
C GLY A 470 0.27 1.23 -28.82
N LEU A 471 -0.07 1.63 -27.59
CA LEU A 471 0.92 1.83 -26.52
C LEU A 471 1.12 0.58 -25.65
#